data_e99fbde1178279ce02e7fb69dfa88c92
#
_entry.id   e99fbde1178279ce02e7fb69dfa88c92
#
_cell.length_a   1.000
_cell.length_b   1.000
_cell.length_c   1.000
_cell.angle_alpha   90.00
_cell.angle_beta   90.00
_cell.angle_gamma   90.00
#
_symmetry.space_group_name_H-M   'P 1'
#
loop_
_entity.id
_entity.type
_entity.pdbx_description
1 polymer ?
#
loop_
_entity_poly.entity_id
_entity_poly.type
_entity_poly.pdbx_seq_one_letter_code
_entity_poly.pdbx_strand_id
1 'polypeptide(L)'
;MDRFEKIFDYLLKVEGGYSNDKHDKGGKTKYGITEEDARDFGYKGDMQDLTMDFAKNIYLKKYYLGNKLDKVANDKVALSICSWAVNSGKNGIKNAQIAINQLTNANLDTDGIIGNKTLEVLNTVDPEKFLEVYHNLQRIYYRAKVADDKTQERFLAGWLNRVQKKEEYLKDWDKENTTMENKTYSFSQESLDKMKKVHPKLVEVMKAAIENSPFDFRITDGARTTEEQFALYQIGRSKPGRIVTNCDGKRAKSNHQIKSDGFGHAVDIFPCGVVENGVYRKFTSEEGYDDKKLKLIADHILAVAKSKKINIEWGGNWKMHDTPHFELK
;
A
#
# COMPACT_ATOMS: atom_id res chain seq x y z
N MET A 1 -0.11 -5.30 2.68
CA MET A 1 0.35 -3.95 2.26
C MET A 1 1.81 -3.84 2.63
N ASP A 2 2.66 -3.27 1.76
CA ASP A 2 4.07 -3.00 2.10
C ASP A 2 4.15 -2.05 3.30
N ARG A 3 5.17 -2.22 4.16
CA ARG A 3 5.40 -1.36 5.34
C ARG A 3 5.37 0.13 4.99
N PHE A 4 6.05 0.52 3.90
CA PHE A 4 6.08 1.92 3.49
C PHE A 4 4.69 2.44 3.11
N GLU A 5 3.85 1.64 2.45
CA GLU A 5 2.48 2.03 2.13
C GLU A 5 1.67 2.36 3.38
N LYS A 6 1.77 1.54 4.43
CA LYS A 6 1.09 1.81 5.72
C LYS A 6 1.60 3.08 6.38
N ILE A 7 2.91 3.31 6.36
CA ILE A 7 3.52 4.52 6.89
C ILE A 7 3.04 5.74 6.09
N PHE A 8 3.02 5.65 4.77
CA PHE A 8 2.57 6.73 3.90
C PHE A 8 1.09 7.06 4.11
N ASP A 9 0.22 6.06 4.20
CA ASP A 9 -1.21 6.26 4.51
C ASP A 9 -1.42 6.97 5.85
N TYR A 10 -0.64 6.59 6.88
CA TYR A 10 -0.66 7.30 8.16
C TYR A 10 -0.23 8.75 8.00
N LEU A 11 0.88 9.02 7.29
CA LEU A 11 1.39 10.37 7.08
C LEU A 11 0.38 11.24 6.34
N LEU A 12 -0.29 10.72 5.32
CA LEU A 12 -1.35 11.45 4.62
C LEU A 12 -2.53 11.85 5.53
N LYS A 13 -2.90 10.97 6.47
CA LYS A 13 -3.99 11.25 7.43
C LYS A 13 -3.63 12.38 8.41
N VAL A 14 -2.35 12.57 8.72
CA VAL A 14 -1.90 13.54 9.73
C VAL A 14 -1.30 14.82 9.15
N GLU A 15 -0.81 14.80 7.91
CA GLU A 15 -0.13 15.96 7.28
C GLU A 15 -1.08 16.91 6.53
N GLY A 16 -2.33 16.54 6.31
CA GLY A 16 -3.36 17.43 5.77
C GLY A 16 -3.22 17.78 4.29
N GLY A 17 -4.03 18.74 3.85
CA GLY A 17 -4.11 19.23 2.48
C GLY A 17 -3.06 20.30 2.14
N TYR A 18 -3.40 21.16 1.16
CA TYR A 18 -2.59 22.33 0.80
C TYR A 18 -2.66 23.41 1.89
N SER A 19 -1.49 23.96 2.29
CA SER A 19 -1.36 25.11 3.17
C SER A 19 -0.42 26.16 2.56
N ASN A 20 -0.76 27.43 2.76
CA ASN A 20 0.04 28.59 2.38
C ASN A 20 -0.05 29.64 3.48
N ASP A 21 0.28 29.26 4.72
CA ASP A 21 0.28 30.18 5.85
C ASP A 21 1.59 30.99 5.82
N LYS A 22 1.50 32.34 5.71
CA LYS A 22 2.63 33.27 5.71
C LYS A 22 3.45 33.23 7.01
N HIS A 23 2.91 32.67 8.08
CA HIS A 23 3.58 32.53 9.39
C HIS A 23 4.20 31.14 9.58
N ASP A 24 3.99 30.23 8.63
CA ASP A 24 4.69 28.95 8.62
C ASP A 24 6.04 29.12 7.93
N LYS A 25 7.13 28.85 8.68
CA LYS A 25 8.50 28.92 8.14
C LYS A 25 8.75 27.93 7.00
N GLY A 26 7.87 26.95 6.81
CA GLY A 26 7.93 25.94 5.73
C GLY A 26 7.37 26.45 4.39
N GLY A 27 6.73 27.63 4.34
CA GLY A 27 6.16 28.18 3.11
C GLY A 27 4.96 27.37 2.58
N LYS A 28 4.79 27.33 1.26
CA LYS A 28 3.73 26.52 0.62
C LYS A 28 3.99 25.03 0.86
N THR A 29 2.98 24.34 1.34
CA THR A 29 3.02 22.89 1.56
C THR A 29 1.84 22.20 0.91
N LYS A 30 2.04 21.00 0.38
CA LYS A 30 0.96 20.11 -0.08
C LYS A 30 1.31 18.67 0.29
N TYR A 31 0.35 17.95 0.84
CA TYR A 31 0.57 16.60 1.38
C TYR A 31 1.72 16.54 2.39
N GLY A 32 1.95 17.63 3.18
CA GLY A 32 3.06 17.73 4.12
C GLY A 32 4.45 17.93 3.49
N ILE A 33 4.54 18.06 2.17
CA ILE A 33 5.79 18.35 1.45
C ILE A 33 5.92 19.86 1.28
N THR A 34 7.04 20.41 1.74
CA THR A 34 7.38 21.84 1.54
C THR A 34 7.76 22.13 0.10
N GLU A 35 7.64 23.39 -0.32
CA GLU A 35 8.08 23.79 -1.64
C GLU A 35 9.58 23.54 -1.85
N GLU A 36 10.41 23.78 -0.82
CA GLU A 36 11.85 23.49 -0.83
C GLU A 36 12.09 22.01 -1.15
N ASP A 37 11.46 21.10 -0.41
CA ASP A 37 11.59 19.67 -0.64
C ASP A 37 11.14 19.24 -2.03
N ALA A 38 10.04 19.82 -2.52
CA ALA A 38 9.55 19.51 -3.86
C ALA A 38 10.57 19.98 -4.94
N ARG A 39 11.16 21.17 -4.79
CA ARG A 39 12.18 21.70 -5.70
C ARG A 39 13.45 20.87 -5.68
N ASP A 40 13.93 20.45 -4.51
CA ASP A 40 15.10 19.58 -4.35
C ASP A 40 14.94 18.25 -5.07
N PHE A 41 13.70 17.75 -5.15
CA PHE A 41 13.36 16.54 -5.90
C PHE A 41 13.01 16.79 -7.38
N GLY A 42 13.23 18.02 -7.87
CA GLY A 42 13.08 18.38 -9.29
C GLY A 42 11.65 18.75 -9.71
N TYR A 43 10.73 18.97 -8.78
CA TYR A 43 9.40 19.47 -9.11
C TYR A 43 9.46 20.92 -9.58
N LYS A 44 8.88 21.20 -10.77
CA LYS A 44 8.91 22.54 -11.39
C LYS A 44 7.52 23.21 -11.48
N GLY A 45 6.45 22.47 -11.15
CA GLY A 45 5.06 22.95 -11.22
C GLY A 45 4.65 23.83 -10.03
N ASP A 46 3.40 24.32 -10.03
CA ASP A 46 2.85 24.98 -8.86
C ASP A 46 2.60 23.94 -7.75
N MET A 47 2.83 24.34 -6.49
CA MET A 47 2.61 23.44 -5.35
C MET A 47 1.16 22.96 -5.22
N GLN A 48 0.20 23.72 -5.74
CA GLN A 48 -1.21 23.30 -5.80
C GLN A 48 -1.41 22.09 -6.72
N ASP A 49 -0.56 21.91 -7.73
CA ASP A 49 -0.63 20.82 -8.71
C ASP A 49 0.28 19.64 -8.36
N LEU A 50 1.00 19.72 -7.21
CA LEU A 50 1.81 18.58 -6.74
C LEU A 50 0.94 17.33 -6.63
N THR A 51 1.32 16.26 -7.34
CA THR A 51 0.57 15.00 -7.32
C THR A 51 0.91 14.18 -6.07
N MET A 52 -0.03 13.33 -5.66
CA MET A 52 0.18 12.40 -4.55
C MET A 52 1.35 11.45 -4.81
N ASP A 53 1.51 10.97 -6.05
CA ASP A 53 2.61 10.07 -6.43
C ASP A 53 3.97 10.75 -6.30
N PHE A 54 4.06 12.06 -6.65
CA PHE A 54 5.29 12.82 -6.48
C PHE A 54 5.63 13.01 -4.99
N ALA A 55 4.64 13.36 -4.17
CA ALA A 55 4.80 13.46 -2.72
C ALA A 55 5.24 12.11 -2.12
N LYS A 56 4.60 11.00 -2.54
CA LYS A 56 4.94 9.64 -2.12
C LYS A 56 6.40 9.28 -2.44
N ASN A 57 6.89 9.64 -3.62
CA ASN A 57 8.29 9.41 -4.00
C ASN A 57 9.27 10.20 -3.11
N ILE A 58 8.94 11.43 -2.70
CA ILE A 58 9.75 12.20 -1.73
C ILE A 58 9.74 11.50 -0.37
N TYR A 59 8.57 11.10 0.15
CA TYR A 59 8.47 10.36 1.41
C TYR A 59 9.29 9.08 1.40
N LEU A 60 9.20 8.31 0.30
CA LEU A 60 9.97 7.08 0.14
C LEU A 60 11.48 7.36 0.15
N LYS A 61 11.95 8.25 -0.71
CA LYS A 61 13.39 8.44 -0.92
C LYS A 61 14.06 9.24 0.18
N LYS A 62 13.46 10.36 0.63
CA LYS A 62 14.05 11.26 1.60
C LYS A 62 13.89 10.76 3.04
N TYR A 63 12.66 10.44 3.42
CA TYR A 63 12.32 10.21 4.81
C TYR A 63 12.39 8.73 5.22
N TYR A 64 12.04 7.81 4.33
CA TYR A 64 12.03 6.38 4.64
C TYR A 64 13.37 5.71 4.29
N LEU A 65 13.74 5.63 3.02
CA LEU A 65 15.00 5.00 2.59
C LEU A 65 16.22 5.82 2.96
N GLY A 66 16.15 7.15 2.87
CA GLY A 66 17.24 8.05 3.26
C GLY A 66 17.62 7.93 4.72
N ASN A 67 16.68 7.56 5.59
CA ASN A 67 16.92 7.25 7.00
C ASN A 67 17.02 5.73 7.28
N LYS A 68 17.18 4.87 6.26
CA LYS A 68 17.32 3.41 6.39
C LYS A 68 16.19 2.75 7.19
N LEU A 69 14.97 3.32 7.16
CA LEU A 69 13.84 2.79 7.94
C LEU A 69 13.31 1.46 7.38
N ASP A 70 13.64 1.14 6.14
CA ASP A 70 13.47 -0.19 5.53
C ASP A 70 14.23 -1.30 6.28
N LYS A 71 15.28 -0.95 7.05
CA LYS A 71 16.12 -1.87 7.81
C LYS A 71 15.81 -1.91 9.31
N VAL A 72 14.88 -1.08 9.78
CA VAL A 72 14.40 -1.13 11.17
C VAL A 72 13.52 -2.35 11.34
N ALA A 73 13.77 -3.18 12.35
CA ALA A 73 13.08 -4.46 12.53
C ALA A 73 11.59 -4.29 12.86
N ASN A 74 11.26 -3.30 13.69
CA ASN A 74 9.88 -3.08 14.17
C ASN A 74 9.17 -1.97 13.37
N ASP A 75 7.98 -2.29 12.84
CA ASP A 75 7.20 -1.39 11.99
C ASP A 75 6.70 -0.14 12.71
N LYS A 76 6.27 -0.25 13.98
CA LYS A 76 5.81 0.88 14.79
C LYS A 76 6.94 1.87 15.06
N VAL A 77 8.15 1.34 15.30
CA VAL A 77 9.36 2.14 15.48
C VAL A 77 9.71 2.88 14.19
N ALA A 78 9.69 2.18 13.05
CA ALA A 78 9.96 2.77 11.74
C ALA A 78 8.96 3.89 11.42
N LEU A 79 7.66 3.67 11.64
CA LEU A 79 6.63 4.70 11.48
C LEU A 79 6.88 5.92 12.38
N SER A 80 7.15 5.68 13.67
CA SER A 80 7.33 6.78 14.63
C SER A 80 8.51 7.66 14.29
N ILE A 81 9.64 7.05 13.88
CA ILE A 81 10.83 7.79 13.44
C ILE A 81 10.53 8.53 12.13
N CYS A 82 9.91 7.89 11.14
CA CYS A 82 9.55 8.51 9.87
C CYS A 82 8.66 9.74 10.08
N SER A 83 7.59 9.59 10.86
CA SER A 83 6.64 10.67 11.16
C SER A 83 7.29 11.88 11.83
N TRP A 84 8.21 11.67 12.78
CA TRP A 84 8.88 12.80 13.39
C TRP A 84 9.97 13.39 12.52
N ALA A 85 10.68 12.59 11.72
CA ALA A 85 11.65 13.07 10.73
C ALA A 85 10.98 13.94 9.65
N VAL A 86 9.77 13.60 9.21
CA VAL A 86 8.97 14.44 8.29
C VAL A 86 8.68 15.80 8.92
N ASN A 87 8.27 15.82 10.18
CA ASN A 87 7.87 17.06 10.87
C ASN A 87 9.06 17.94 11.33
N SER A 88 10.19 17.36 11.69
CA SER A 88 11.30 18.07 12.35
C SER A 88 12.69 17.74 11.80
N GLY A 89 12.73 17.09 10.63
CA GLY A 89 13.99 16.75 9.95
C GLY A 89 14.91 15.90 10.82
N LYS A 90 16.19 16.26 10.83
CA LYS A 90 17.24 15.57 11.61
C LYS A 90 16.96 15.52 13.11
N ASN A 91 16.14 16.43 13.68
CA ASN A 91 15.83 16.40 15.10
C ASN A 91 15.05 15.15 15.49
N GLY A 92 14.17 14.63 14.61
CA GLY A 92 13.53 13.35 14.83
C GLY A 92 14.55 12.22 15.00
N ILE A 93 15.57 12.17 14.13
CA ILE A 93 16.62 11.15 14.20
C ILE A 93 17.53 11.33 15.41
N LYS A 94 17.95 12.58 15.73
CA LYS A 94 18.74 12.85 16.95
C LYS A 94 18.04 12.35 18.22
N ASN A 95 16.74 12.59 18.31
CA ASN A 95 15.98 12.13 19.46
C ASN A 95 15.78 10.59 19.48
N ALA A 96 15.79 9.92 18.33
CA ALA A 96 15.86 8.46 18.30
C ALA A 96 17.18 7.94 18.86
N GLN A 97 18.31 8.56 18.50
CA GLN A 97 19.63 8.24 19.06
C GLN A 97 19.70 8.53 20.57
N ILE A 98 19.09 9.64 21.03
CA ILE A 98 18.96 9.95 22.46
C ILE A 98 18.13 8.88 23.18
N ALA A 99 16.99 8.47 22.61
CA ALA A 99 16.16 7.41 23.20
C ALA A 99 16.93 6.08 23.33
N ILE A 100 17.68 5.71 22.30
CA ILE A 100 18.54 4.51 22.34
C ILE A 100 19.57 4.62 23.47
N ASN A 101 20.27 5.77 23.56
CA ASN A 101 21.29 5.99 24.61
C ASN A 101 20.69 5.97 26.02
N GLN A 102 19.45 6.42 26.21
CA GLN A 102 18.76 6.34 27.49
C GLN A 102 18.38 4.91 27.89
N LEU A 103 18.14 4.06 26.90
CA LEU A 103 17.70 2.66 27.11
C LEU A 103 18.86 1.67 27.11
N THR A 104 20.04 2.10 26.66
CA THR A 104 21.21 1.24 26.48
C THR A 104 22.50 1.97 26.88
N ASN A 105 23.59 1.26 26.94
CA ASN A 105 24.92 1.85 27.15
C ASN A 105 25.70 2.04 25.83
N ALA A 106 24.98 2.20 24.70
CA ALA A 106 25.61 2.19 23.37
C ALA A 106 26.43 3.46 23.06
N ASN A 107 26.17 4.58 23.77
CA ASN A 107 26.85 5.87 23.57
C ASN A 107 26.92 6.26 22.08
N LEU A 108 25.76 6.29 21.41
CA LEU A 108 25.65 6.73 20.04
C LEU A 108 25.87 8.23 19.93
N ASP A 109 26.58 8.67 18.90
CA ASP A 109 26.59 10.09 18.50
C ASP A 109 25.18 10.52 18.09
N THR A 110 24.72 11.65 18.62
CA THR A 110 23.39 12.21 18.31
C THR A 110 23.49 13.17 17.12
N ASP A 111 24.02 12.69 16.02
CA ASP A 111 24.30 13.45 14.80
C ASP A 111 23.09 13.61 13.86
N GLY A 112 22.03 12.85 14.10
CA GLY A 112 20.86 12.82 13.25
C GLY A 112 21.02 11.99 11.99
N ILE A 113 21.88 10.96 12.03
CA ILE A 113 22.13 10.02 10.93
C ILE A 113 21.95 8.58 11.45
N ILE A 114 21.09 7.81 10.84
CA ILE A 114 20.97 6.36 11.16
C ILE A 114 22.09 5.61 10.43
N GLY A 115 23.25 5.53 11.12
CA GLY A 115 24.37 4.69 10.71
C GLY A 115 24.13 3.21 11.02
N ASN A 116 25.09 2.35 10.62
CA ASN A 116 24.96 0.91 10.89
C ASN A 116 24.95 0.61 12.39
N LYS A 117 25.78 1.31 13.19
CA LYS A 117 25.79 1.16 14.66
C LYS A 117 24.45 1.57 15.29
N THR A 118 23.86 2.69 14.85
CA THR A 118 22.53 3.13 15.32
C THR A 118 21.47 2.08 14.99
N LEU A 119 21.48 1.55 13.76
CA LEU A 119 20.51 0.55 13.30
C LEU A 119 20.64 -0.77 14.05
N GLU A 120 21.88 -1.25 14.25
CA GLU A 120 22.16 -2.47 14.99
C GLU A 120 21.59 -2.39 16.41
N VAL A 121 21.90 -1.32 17.15
CA VAL A 121 21.41 -1.15 18.52
C VAL A 121 19.90 -0.95 18.55
N LEU A 122 19.34 -0.11 17.65
CA LEU A 122 17.89 0.11 17.58
C LEU A 122 17.11 -1.18 17.42
N ASN A 123 17.62 -2.11 16.62
CA ASN A 123 16.97 -3.40 16.36
C ASN A 123 17.07 -4.40 17.55
N THR A 124 17.84 -4.09 18.58
CA THR A 124 17.94 -4.91 19.82
C THR A 124 17.14 -4.33 20.98
N VAL A 125 16.76 -3.06 20.91
CA VAL A 125 15.97 -2.39 21.98
C VAL A 125 14.54 -2.91 21.96
N ASP A 126 13.93 -3.07 23.14
CA ASP A 126 12.50 -3.34 23.28
C ASP A 126 11.68 -2.24 22.58
N PRO A 127 10.86 -2.57 21.59
CA PRO A 127 10.15 -1.57 20.79
C PRO A 127 9.18 -0.71 21.58
N GLU A 128 8.47 -1.28 22.56
CA GLU A 128 7.47 -0.54 23.34
C GLU A 128 8.17 0.45 24.28
N LYS A 129 9.27 0.06 24.93
CA LYS A 129 10.08 0.96 25.73
C LYS A 129 10.69 2.07 24.87
N PHE A 130 11.17 1.74 23.68
CA PHE A 130 11.68 2.76 22.76
C PHE A 130 10.59 3.77 22.39
N LEU A 131 9.40 3.32 22.03
CA LEU A 131 8.28 4.19 21.65
C LEU A 131 7.86 5.11 22.81
N GLU A 132 7.79 4.60 24.04
CA GLU A 132 7.47 5.37 25.22
C GLU A 132 8.47 6.52 25.43
N VAL A 133 9.77 6.20 25.47
CA VAL A 133 10.83 7.21 25.64
C VAL A 133 10.85 8.19 24.48
N TYR A 134 10.76 7.70 23.25
CA TYR A 134 10.83 8.51 22.05
C TYR A 134 9.66 9.50 21.91
N HIS A 135 8.44 9.08 22.21
CA HIS A 135 7.28 9.96 22.21
C HIS A 135 7.33 10.98 23.36
N ASN A 136 7.88 10.61 24.52
CA ASN A 136 8.09 11.57 25.60
C ASN A 136 9.13 12.63 25.21
N LEU A 137 10.24 12.24 24.60
CA LEU A 137 11.24 13.17 24.04
C LEU A 137 10.63 14.11 23.00
N GLN A 138 9.70 13.62 22.17
CA GLN A 138 8.99 14.45 21.21
C GLN A 138 8.14 15.53 21.89
N ARG A 139 7.44 15.20 22.97
CA ARG A 139 6.69 16.17 23.79
C ARG A 139 7.60 17.20 24.45
N ILE A 140 8.74 16.76 25.00
CA ILE A 140 9.75 17.64 25.60
C ILE A 140 10.29 18.61 24.55
N TYR A 141 10.66 18.11 23.38
CA TYR A 141 11.16 18.91 22.27
C TYR A 141 10.18 20.04 21.87
N TYR A 142 8.89 19.74 21.73
CA TYR A 142 7.91 20.77 21.35
C TYR A 142 7.71 21.80 22.43
N ARG A 143 7.73 21.40 23.73
CA ARG A 143 7.65 22.35 24.84
C ARG A 143 8.90 23.24 24.93
N ALA A 144 10.08 22.67 24.73
CA ALA A 144 11.33 23.43 24.68
C ALA A 144 11.30 24.46 23.55
N LYS A 145 10.82 24.07 22.36
CA LYS A 145 10.69 24.98 21.20
C LYS A 145 9.80 26.20 21.51
N VAL A 146 8.73 26.02 22.27
CA VAL A 146 7.87 27.13 22.74
C VAL A 146 8.53 27.96 23.86
N ALA A 147 9.33 27.32 24.73
CA ALA A 147 10.08 28.04 25.75
C ALA A 147 11.12 28.97 25.12
N ASP A 148 11.78 28.52 24.05
CA ASP A 148 12.78 29.29 23.30
C ASP A 148 12.12 30.40 22.42
N ASP A 149 10.94 30.12 21.86
CA ASP A 149 10.21 31.07 21.00
C ASP A 149 8.70 31.03 21.31
N LYS A 150 8.25 31.98 22.12
CA LYS A 150 6.85 32.12 22.53
C LYS A 150 5.87 32.32 21.37
N THR A 151 6.31 32.76 20.22
CA THR A 151 5.44 32.90 19.05
C THR A 151 4.93 31.55 18.53
N GLN A 152 5.60 30.46 18.89
CA GLN A 152 5.25 29.08 18.54
C GLN A 152 4.16 28.47 19.44
N GLU A 153 3.76 29.15 20.52
CA GLU A 153 2.80 28.61 21.50
C GLU A 153 1.47 28.16 20.85
N ARG A 154 1.00 28.91 19.85
CA ARG A 154 -0.23 28.60 19.10
C ARG A 154 -0.20 27.24 18.38
N PHE A 155 0.98 26.69 18.11
CA PHE A 155 1.15 25.40 17.43
C PHE A 155 1.29 24.23 18.41
N LEU A 156 1.58 24.51 19.69
CA LEU A 156 1.91 23.48 20.68
C LEU A 156 0.81 22.43 20.84
N ALA A 157 -0.45 22.87 20.94
CA ALA A 157 -1.59 21.97 21.07
C ALA A 157 -1.69 21.02 19.87
N GLY A 158 -1.48 21.54 18.66
CA GLY A 158 -1.47 20.75 17.41
C GLY A 158 -0.32 19.72 17.42
N TRP A 159 0.87 20.11 17.82
CA TRP A 159 2.03 19.21 17.90
C TRP A 159 1.84 18.11 18.92
N LEU A 160 1.32 18.42 20.11
CA LEU A 160 1.04 17.43 21.16
C LEU A 160 -0.09 16.46 20.74
N ASN A 161 -1.13 16.97 20.08
CA ASN A 161 -2.20 16.15 19.52
C ASN A 161 -1.70 15.19 18.42
N ARG A 162 -0.72 15.62 17.62
CA ARG A 162 -0.07 14.75 16.63
C ARG A 162 0.64 13.55 17.30
N VAL A 163 1.32 13.78 18.43
CA VAL A 163 1.95 12.68 19.18
C VAL A 163 0.90 11.73 19.72
N GLN A 164 -0.16 12.27 20.33
CA GLN A 164 -1.25 11.47 20.88
C GLN A 164 -1.94 10.63 19.80
N LYS A 165 -2.32 11.22 18.67
CA LYS A 165 -2.94 10.49 17.55
C LYS A 165 -2.03 9.39 17.00
N LYS A 166 -0.71 9.60 16.99
CA LYS A 166 0.25 8.57 16.60
C LYS A 166 0.23 7.41 17.59
N GLU A 167 0.23 7.67 18.88
CA GLU A 167 0.14 6.63 19.91
C GLU A 167 -1.17 5.84 19.82
N GLU A 168 -2.29 6.53 19.60
CA GLU A 168 -3.59 5.89 19.37
C GLU A 168 -3.56 4.98 18.14
N TYR A 169 -3.04 5.48 17.02
CA TYR A 169 -2.88 4.70 15.79
C TYR A 169 -2.00 3.46 16.00
N LEU A 170 -0.89 3.60 16.74
CA LEU A 170 0.02 2.49 17.02
C LEU A 170 -0.58 1.43 17.95
N LYS A 171 -1.52 1.79 18.84
CA LYS A 171 -2.27 0.80 19.65
C LYS A 171 -3.14 -0.12 18.78
N ASP A 172 -3.67 0.41 17.69
CA ASP A 172 -4.50 -0.33 16.77
C ASP A 172 -3.70 -0.98 15.62
N TRP A 173 -2.39 -0.68 15.53
CA TRP A 173 -1.49 -1.22 14.50
C TRP A 173 -1.51 -2.75 14.40
N ASP A 174 -1.47 -3.42 15.54
CA ASP A 174 -1.49 -4.88 15.58
C ASP A 174 -2.89 -5.43 15.33
N LYS A 175 -3.93 -4.68 15.69
CA LYS A 175 -5.32 -5.04 15.38
C LYS A 175 -5.60 -4.98 13.88
N GLU A 176 -5.10 -3.96 13.18
CA GLU A 176 -5.18 -3.90 11.73
C GLU A 176 -4.37 -5.03 11.08
N ASN A 177 -3.21 -5.40 11.63
CA ASN A 177 -2.44 -6.56 11.18
C ASN A 177 -3.15 -7.89 11.50
N THR A 178 -3.77 -8.03 12.67
CA THR A 178 -4.53 -9.22 13.06
C THR A 178 -5.83 -9.35 12.24
N THR A 179 -6.47 -8.22 11.87
CA THR A 179 -7.61 -8.23 10.95
C THR A 179 -7.20 -8.49 9.50
N MET A 180 -5.95 -8.17 9.12
CA MET A 180 -5.41 -8.56 7.81
C MET A 180 -4.98 -10.03 7.79
N GLU A 181 -4.44 -10.57 8.89
CA GLU A 181 -4.13 -12.00 9.04
C GLU A 181 -5.37 -12.90 9.13
N ASN A 182 -6.55 -12.34 9.46
CA ASN A 182 -7.82 -13.07 9.53
C ASN A 182 -8.82 -12.73 8.40
N LYS A 183 -8.41 -12.02 7.35
CA LYS A 183 -9.23 -11.89 6.13
C LYS A 183 -9.05 -13.13 5.25
N THR A 184 -9.53 -14.25 5.71
CA THR A 184 -9.60 -15.47 4.90
C THR A 184 -10.87 -15.43 4.06
N TYR A 185 -10.74 -14.95 2.83
CA TYR A 185 -11.75 -15.21 1.82
C TYR A 185 -11.50 -16.62 1.23
N SER A 186 -12.54 -17.21 0.72
CA SER A 186 -12.46 -18.50 0.04
C SER A 186 -13.37 -18.53 -1.17
N PHE A 187 -12.97 -19.26 -2.19
CA PHE A 187 -13.80 -19.39 -3.38
C PHE A 187 -15.06 -20.19 -3.10
N SER A 188 -16.18 -19.68 -3.60
CA SER A 188 -17.43 -20.43 -3.67
C SER A 188 -17.27 -21.65 -4.58
N GLN A 189 -18.18 -22.63 -4.44
CA GLN A 189 -18.20 -23.81 -5.31
C GLN A 189 -18.33 -23.43 -6.79
N GLU A 190 -19.09 -22.37 -7.11
CA GLU A 190 -19.20 -21.83 -8.48
C GLU A 190 -17.84 -21.38 -9.04
N SER A 191 -17.06 -20.63 -8.26
CA SER A 191 -15.71 -20.21 -8.66
C SER A 191 -14.76 -21.40 -8.84
N LEU A 192 -14.85 -22.40 -7.96
CA LEU A 192 -14.05 -23.63 -8.05
C LEU A 192 -14.42 -24.44 -9.31
N ASP A 193 -15.71 -24.50 -9.63
CA ASP A 193 -16.19 -25.20 -10.84
C ASP A 193 -15.68 -24.54 -12.12
N LYS A 194 -15.66 -23.21 -12.19
CA LYS A 194 -15.10 -22.44 -13.31
C LYS A 194 -13.60 -22.69 -13.50
N MET A 195 -12.88 -23.03 -12.43
CA MET A 195 -11.45 -23.32 -12.49
C MET A 195 -11.11 -24.78 -12.82
N LYS A 196 -12.07 -25.72 -12.91
CA LYS A 196 -11.80 -27.17 -13.09
C LYS A 196 -10.92 -27.52 -14.29
N LYS A 197 -11.01 -26.76 -15.36
CA LYS A 197 -10.21 -26.94 -16.59
C LYS A 197 -9.21 -25.81 -16.83
N VAL A 198 -8.95 -24.99 -15.83
CA VAL A 198 -7.89 -23.98 -15.86
C VAL A 198 -6.56 -24.64 -15.48
N HIS A 199 -5.46 -24.19 -16.07
CA HIS A 199 -4.14 -24.75 -15.84
C HIS A 199 -3.78 -24.75 -14.33
N PRO A 200 -3.28 -25.87 -13.76
CA PRO A 200 -3.07 -26.05 -12.32
C PRO A 200 -2.24 -24.95 -11.66
N LYS A 201 -1.19 -24.44 -12.33
CA LYS A 201 -0.37 -23.35 -11.82
C LYS A 201 -1.17 -22.05 -11.63
N LEU A 202 -2.08 -21.73 -12.55
CA LEU A 202 -2.92 -20.53 -12.42
C LEU A 202 -3.93 -20.72 -11.28
N VAL A 203 -4.53 -21.91 -11.17
CA VAL A 203 -5.42 -22.27 -10.05
C VAL A 203 -4.71 -22.17 -8.71
N GLU A 204 -3.46 -22.65 -8.63
CA GLU A 204 -2.63 -22.55 -7.41
C GLU A 204 -2.44 -21.10 -6.96
N VAL A 205 -2.12 -20.19 -7.91
CA VAL A 205 -1.96 -18.77 -7.61
C VAL A 205 -3.27 -18.16 -7.15
N MET A 206 -4.39 -18.41 -7.86
CA MET A 206 -5.69 -17.85 -7.50
C MET A 206 -6.15 -18.31 -6.10
N LYS A 207 -5.98 -19.60 -5.78
CA LYS A 207 -6.31 -20.13 -4.44
C LYS A 207 -5.46 -19.52 -3.33
N ALA A 208 -4.17 -19.32 -3.55
CA ALA A 208 -3.32 -18.69 -2.57
C ALA A 208 -3.59 -17.16 -2.46
N ALA A 209 -3.96 -16.52 -3.57
CA ALA A 209 -4.24 -15.10 -3.57
C ALA A 209 -5.55 -14.75 -2.88
N ILE A 210 -6.60 -15.58 -2.99
CA ILE A 210 -7.89 -15.26 -2.38
C ILE A 210 -7.80 -15.20 -0.85
N GLU A 211 -7.00 -16.03 -0.21
CA GLU A 211 -6.92 -16.16 1.24
C GLU A 211 -6.53 -14.85 1.94
N ASN A 212 -5.64 -14.06 1.34
CA ASN A 212 -5.14 -12.81 1.90
C ASN A 212 -5.36 -11.60 0.97
N SER A 213 -6.35 -11.68 0.09
CA SER A 213 -6.69 -10.62 -0.84
C SER A 213 -7.14 -9.33 -0.11
N PRO A 214 -6.83 -8.14 -0.62
CA PRO A 214 -7.34 -6.88 -0.05
C PRO A 214 -8.87 -6.80 -0.11
N PHE A 215 -9.49 -7.44 -1.11
CA PHE A 215 -10.93 -7.56 -1.29
C PHE A 215 -11.30 -8.99 -1.67
N ASP A 216 -12.50 -9.43 -1.27
CA ASP A 216 -13.07 -10.67 -1.77
C ASP A 216 -13.32 -10.58 -3.28
N PHE A 217 -12.98 -11.63 -4.02
CA PHE A 217 -13.24 -11.72 -5.45
C PHE A 217 -13.67 -13.14 -5.85
N ARG A 218 -14.46 -13.23 -6.88
CA ARG A 218 -14.89 -14.49 -7.47
C ARG A 218 -14.28 -14.68 -8.85
N ILE A 219 -14.20 -15.93 -9.29
CA ILE A 219 -13.92 -16.26 -10.68
C ILE A 219 -15.21 -16.13 -11.47
N THR A 220 -15.21 -15.25 -12.47
CA THR A 220 -16.36 -15.05 -13.36
C THR A 220 -16.28 -15.91 -14.60
N ASP A 221 -15.07 -16.19 -15.08
CA ASP A 221 -14.82 -17.04 -16.21
C ASP A 221 -13.50 -17.81 -16.08
N GLY A 222 -13.44 -19.00 -16.66
CA GLY A 222 -12.29 -19.88 -16.65
C GLY A 222 -12.01 -20.50 -18.00
N ALA A 223 -11.84 -21.83 -18.06
CA ALA A 223 -11.60 -22.53 -19.31
C ALA A 223 -12.87 -22.61 -20.16
N ARG A 224 -12.76 -22.40 -21.48
CA ARG A 224 -13.84 -22.41 -22.46
C ARG A 224 -13.56 -23.43 -23.57
N THR A 225 -14.61 -24.06 -24.09
CA THR A 225 -14.56 -24.80 -25.36
C THR A 225 -14.49 -23.81 -26.53
N THR A 226 -14.21 -24.36 -27.73
CA THR A 226 -14.24 -23.56 -28.96
C THR A 226 -15.65 -23.05 -29.27
N GLU A 227 -16.67 -23.86 -28.98
CA GLU A 227 -18.08 -23.53 -29.18
C GLU A 227 -18.54 -22.40 -28.26
N GLU A 228 -18.16 -22.45 -26.98
CA GLU A 228 -18.43 -21.38 -26.03
C GLU A 228 -17.74 -20.07 -26.41
N GLN A 229 -16.47 -20.11 -26.83
CA GLN A 229 -15.75 -18.94 -27.32
C GLN A 229 -16.41 -18.35 -28.57
N PHE A 230 -16.85 -19.21 -29.53
CA PHE A 230 -17.55 -18.75 -30.70
C PHE A 230 -18.92 -18.13 -30.39
N ALA A 231 -19.63 -18.70 -29.44
CA ALA A 231 -20.89 -18.12 -28.94
C ALA A 231 -20.71 -16.70 -28.38
N LEU A 232 -19.64 -16.47 -27.63
CA LEU A 232 -19.27 -15.13 -27.10
C LEU A 232 -18.89 -14.18 -28.26
N TYR A 233 -18.15 -14.66 -29.27
CA TYR A 233 -17.78 -13.86 -30.41
C TYR A 233 -19.00 -13.38 -31.23
N GLN A 234 -20.08 -14.13 -31.23
CA GLN A 234 -21.32 -13.75 -31.91
C GLN A 234 -22.06 -12.58 -31.25
N ILE A 235 -21.84 -12.36 -29.94
CA ILE A 235 -22.49 -11.25 -29.22
C ILE A 235 -22.00 -9.92 -29.80
N GLY A 236 -22.94 -9.02 -30.08
CA GLY A 236 -22.68 -7.73 -30.74
C GLY A 236 -22.36 -7.81 -32.24
N ARG A 237 -22.44 -9.03 -32.85
CA ARG A 237 -22.27 -9.26 -34.31
C ARG A 237 -23.50 -9.89 -34.91
N SER A 238 -23.72 -11.19 -34.72
CA SER A 238 -24.90 -11.93 -35.17
C SER A 238 -25.94 -12.13 -34.06
N LYS A 239 -25.58 -11.85 -32.81
CA LYS A 239 -26.48 -11.88 -31.64
C LYS A 239 -26.54 -10.50 -30.98
N PRO A 240 -27.68 -10.11 -30.36
CA PRO A 240 -27.80 -8.85 -29.65
C PRO A 240 -26.76 -8.72 -28.51
N GLY A 241 -26.32 -7.51 -28.23
CA GLY A 241 -25.41 -7.19 -27.11
C GLY A 241 -24.22 -6.33 -27.55
N ARG A 242 -23.29 -6.09 -26.63
CA ARG A 242 -22.01 -5.42 -26.92
C ARG A 242 -20.96 -6.47 -27.26
N ILE A 243 -20.01 -6.12 -28.12
CA ILE A 243 -18.88 -7.00 -28.45
C ILE A 243 -18.08 -7.24 -27.15
N VAL A 244 -17.95 -8.52 -26.77
CA VAL A 244 -17.25 -8.95 -25.55
C VAL A 244 -15.91 -9.61 -25.82
N THR A 245 -15.64 -10.03 -27.06
CA THR A 245 -14.36 -10.62 -27.46
C THR A 245 -14.10 -10.42 -28.96
N ASN A 246 -12.82 -10.32 -29.34
CA ASN A 246 -12.38 -10.30 -30.72
C ASN A 246 -11.89 -11.68 -31.20
N CYS A 247 -11.79 -12.66 -30.30
CA CYS A 247 -11.36 -14.03 -30.61
C CYS A 247 -12.57 -14.86 -31.07
N ASP A 248 -12.57 -15.35 -32.32
CA ASP A 248 -13.63 -16.22 -32.86
C ASP A 248 -13.51 -17.68 -32.40
N GLY A 249 -12.44 -17.99 -31.67
CA GLY A 249 -12.18 -19.34 -31.17
C GLY A 249 -11.59 -20.30 -32.18
N LYS A 250 -11.54 -19.94 -33.47
CA LYS A 250 -11.02 -20.78 -34.57
C LYS A 250 -9.76 -20.20 -35.18
N ARG A 251 -9.84 -19.01 -35.78
CA ARG A 251 -8.71 -18.27 -36.37
C ARG A 251 -7.94 -17.50 -35.31
N ALA A 252 -8.66 -16.75 -34.48
CA ALA A 252 -8.12 -16.04 -33.33
C ALA A 252 -8.54 -16.77 -32.02
N LYS A 253 -7.59 -17.41 -31.35
CA LYS A 253 -7.84 -18.17 -30.11
C LYS A 253 -7.69 -17.30 -28.89
N SER A 254 -8.56 -17.50 -27.90
CA SER A 254 -8.46 -16.92 -26.56
C SER A 254 -7.62 -17.81 -25.65
N ASN A 255 -6.89 -17.23 -24.70
CA ASN A 255 -6.18 -18.00 -23.66
C ASN A 255 -7.12 -18.72 -22.69
N HIS A 256 -8.41 -18.39 -22.64
CA HIS A 256 -9.42 -19.18 -21.97
C HIS A 256 -9.69 -20.53 -22.66
N GLN A 257 -9.45 -20.66 -23.96
CA GLN A 257 -9.70 -21.92 -24.65
C GLN A 257 -8.75 -23.01 -24.20
N ILE A 258 -9.30 -24.22 -24.09
CA ILE A 258 -8.52 -25.42 -23.76
C ILE A 258 -7.46 -25.62 -24.84
N LYS A 259 -6.19 -25.63 -24.43
CA LYS A 259 -5.02 -25.85 -25.27
C LYS A 259 -4.67 -27.34 -25.39
N SER A 260 -3.58 -27.66 -26.08
CA SER A 260 -3.10 -29.04 -26.30
C SER A 260 -2.74 -29.80 -25.02
N ASP A 261 -2.44 -29.07 -23.94
CA ASP A 261 -2.17 -29.63 -22.61
C ASP A 261 -3.47 -29.96 -21.81
N GLY A 262 -4.63 -29.72 -22.40
CA GLY A 262 -5.94 -30.01 -21.80
C GLY A 262 -6.49 -28.93 -20.88
N PHE A 263 -5.87 -27.72 -20.84
CA PHE A 263 -6.26 -26.65 -19.95
C PHE A 263 -6.46 -25.30 -20.65
N GLY A 264 -7.35 -24.46 -20.11
CA GLY A 264 -7.40 -23.04 -20.39
C GLY A 264 -6.34 -22.31 -19.56
N HIS A 265 -5.70 -21.31 -20.12
CA HIS A 265 -4.59 -20.60 -19.50
C HIS A 265 -4.98 -19.20 -18.97
N ALA A 266 -6.26 -18.92 -18.86
CA ALA A 266 -6.77 -17.63 -18.37
C ALA A 266 -7.94 -17.79 -17.42
N VAL A 267 -8.12 -16.77 -16.58
CA VAL A 267 -9.30 -16.57 -15.72
C VAL A 267 -9.68 -15.11 -15.73
N ASP A 268 -10.98 -14.84 -15.55
CA ASP A 268 -11.51 -13.51 -15.27
C ASP A 268 -12.03 -13.47 -13.83
N ILE A 269 -11.81 -12.36 -13.14
CA ILE A 269 -12.24 -12.14 -11.76
C ILE A 269 -13.27 -11.02 -11.65
N PHE A 270 -13.97 -10.97 -10.52
CA PHE A 270 -14.84 -9.86 -10.17
C PHE A 270 -14.82 -9.61 -8.66
N PRO A 271 -14.49 -8.39 -8.20
CA PRO A 271 -14.54 -8.03 -6.79
C PRO A 271 -15.95 -8.17 -6.21
N CYS A 272 -16.07 -8.83 -5.06
CA CYS A 272 -17.37 -9.18 -4.48
C CYS A 272 -17.70 -8.43 -3.21
N GLY A 273 -16.70 -8.07 -2.41
CA GLY A 273 -16.93 -7.47 -1.11
C GLY A 273 -15.63 -7.24 -0.34
N VAL A 274 -15.79 -6.85 0.91
CA VAL A 274 -14.69 -6.59 1.83
C VAL A 274 -15.11 -6.92 3.26
N VAL A 275 -14.18 -7.37 4.09
CA VAL A 275 -14.37 -7.43 5.54
C VAL A 275 -13.90 -6.11 6.14
N GLU A 276 -14.82 -5.34 6.72
CA GLU A 276 -14.56 -4.09 7.44
C GLU A 276 -15.01 -4.26 8.89
N ASN A 277 -14.11 -3.98 9.84
CA ASN A 277 -14.39 -4.16 11.29
C ASN A 277 -14.95 -5.56 11.66
N GLY A 278 -14.43 -6.61 11.00
CA GLY A 278 -14.88 -8.00 11.23
C GLY A 278 -16.22 -8.37 10.59
N VAL A 279 -16.86 -7.46 9.84
CA VAL A 279 -18.15 -7.69 9.17
C VAL A 279 -17.93 -7.71 7.65
N TYR A 280 -18.43 -8.77 7.00
CA TYR A 280 -18.40 -8.84 5.53
C TYR A 280 -19.46 -7.90 4.92
N ARG A 281 -19.00 -6.99 4.05
CA ARG A 281 -19.86 -6.12 3.24
C ARG A 281 -19.73 -6.47 1.77
N LYS A 282 -20.82 -6.84 1.16
CA LYS A 282 -20.90 -7.11 -0.27
C LYS A 282 -20.82 -5.81 -1.07
N PHE A 283 -20.11 -5.82 -2.19
CA PHE A 283 -20.04 -4.70 -3.11
C PHE A 283 -21.31 -4.57 -3.97
N THR A 284 -21.67 -3.35 -4.31
CA THR A 284 -22.60 -3.05 -5.41
C THR A 284 -21.92 -3.40 -6.74
N SER A 285 -22.71 -3.48 -7.83
CA SER A 285 -22.14 -3.71 -9.17
C SER A 285 -21.15 -2.63 -9.57
N GLU A 286 -21.43 -1.36 -9.24
CA GLU A 286 -20.51 -0.24 -9.52
C GLU A 286 -19.20 -0.35 -8.74
N GLU A 287 -19.27 -0.71 -7.46
CA GLU A 287 -18.08 -0.94 -6.64
C GLU A 287 -17.22 -2.10 -7.14
N GLY A 288 -17.84 -3.14 -7.73
CA GLY A 288 -17.15 -4.28 -8.32
C GLY A 288 -16.42 -3.95 -9.63
N TYR A 289 -16.83 -2.91 -10.34
CA TYR A 289 -16.15 -2.41 -11.55
C TYR A 289 -15.18 -1.24 -11.27
N ASP A 290 -14.86 -0.97 -10.01
CA ASP A 290 -13.88 0.05 -9.64
C ASP A 290 -12.46 -0.42 -10.01
N ASP A 291 -11.87 0.23 -11.01
CA ASP A 291 -10.52 -0.08 -11.51
C ASP A 291 -9.44 0.00 -10.42
N LYS A 292 -9.62 0.84 -9.40
CA LYS A 292 -8.67 0.92 -8.28
C LYS A 292 -8.70 -0.35 -7.43
N LYS A 293 -9.89 -0.90 -7.17
CA LYS A 293 -10.02 -2.18 -6.44
C LYS A 293 -9.48 -3.35 -7.25
N LEU A 294 -9.81 -3.39 -8.55
CA LEU A 294 -9.28 -4.40 -9.47
C LEU A 294 -7.75 -4.35 -9.52
N LYS A 295 -7.16 -3.14 -9.58
CA LYS A 295 -5.71 -2.98 -9.54
C LYS A 295 -5.09 -3.47 -8.23
N LEU A 296 -5.67 -3.18 -7.08
CA LEU A 296 -5.16 -3.66 -5.78
C LEU A 296 -5.21 -5.20 -5.68
N ILE A 297 -6.28 -5.83 -6.17
CA ILE A 297 -6.36 -7.29 -6.27
C ILE A 297 -5.30 -7.81 -7.24
N ALA A 298 -5.12 -7.15 -8.39
CA ALA A 298 -4.15 -7.57 -9.41
C ALA A 298 -2.71 -7.48 -8.88
N ASP A 299 -2.34 -6.39 -8.23
CA ASP A 299 -1.02 -6.23 -7.62
C ASP A 299 -0.75 -7.36 -6.59
N HIS A 300 -1.76 -7.74 -5.81
CA HIS A 300 -1.67 -8.84 -4.87
C HIS A 300 -1.51 -10.20 -5.57
N ILE A 301 -2.34 -10.51 -6.58
CA ILE A 301 -2.25 -11.77 -7.36
C ILE A 301 -0.86 -11.89 -8.01
N LEU A 302 -0.35 -10.82 -8.60
CA LEU A 302 0.98 -10.80 -9.23
C LEU A 302 2.10 -10.99 -8.22
N ALA A 303 1.98 -10.43 -7.00
CA ALA A 303 2.94 -10.64 -5.91
C ALA A 303 2.95 -12.11 -5.45
N VAL A 304 1.77 -12.74 -5.31
CA VAL A 304 1.64 -14.17 -4.98
C VAL A 304 2.23 -15.03 -6.09
N ALA A 305 1.95 -14.74 -7.36
CA ALA A 305 2.50 -15.46 -8.50
C ALA A 305 4.05 -15.39 -8.51
N LYS A 306 4.61 -14.20 -8.27
CA LYS A 306 6.06 -13.98 -8.17
C LYS A 306 6.68 -14.80 -7.03
N SER A 307 6.06 -14.85 -5.86
CA SER A 307 6.55 -15.65 -4.72
C SER A 307 6.57 -17.13 -5.02
N LYS A 308 5.63 -17.64 -5.82
CA LYS A 308 5.55 -19.03 -6.29
C LYS A 308 6.38 -19.29 -7.56
N LYS A 309 7.07 -18.29 -8.10
CA LYS A 309 7.84 -18.38 -9.36
C LYS A 309 6.98 -18.82 -10.56
N ILE A 310 5.72 -18.40 -10.58
CA ILE A 310 4.77 -18.65 -11.67
C ILE A 310 4.60 -17.33 -12.44
N ASN A 311 4.77 -17.39 -13.78
CA ASN A 311 4.69 -16.21 -14.62
C ASN A 311 3.25 -15.99 -15.06
N ILE A 312 2.64 -14.89 -14.59
CA ILE A 312 1.26 -14.47 -14.91
C ILE A 312 1.29 -13.04 -15.44
N GLU A 313 0.46 -12.78 -16.41
CA GLU A 313 0.19 -11.44 -16.92
C GLU A 313 -1.23 -10.99 -16.54
N TRP A 314 -1.37 -9.70 -16.23
CA TRP A 314 -2.65 -9.04 -15.99
C TRP A 314 -3.06 -8.19 -17.19
N GLY A 315 -4.28 -8.38 -17.68
CA GLY A 315 -4.81 -7.66 -18.83
C GLY A 315 -4.98 -6.15 -18.65
N GLY A 316 -5.00 -5.68 -17.39
CA GLY A 316 -4.99 -4.25 -17.10
C GLY A 316 -3.72 -3.52 -17.55
N ASN A 317 -2.63 -4.24 -17.82
CA ASN A 317 -1.38 -3.69 -18.35
C ASN A 317 -1.35 -3.64 -19.90
N TRP A 318 -2.37 -4.14 -20.57
CA TRP A 318 -2.41 -4.15 -22.02
C TRP A 318 -2.79 -2.79 -22.61
N LYS A 319 -2.45 -2.56 -23.90
CA LYS A 319 -2.87 -1.35 -24.61
C LYS A 319 -4.40 -1.21 -24.67
N MET A 320 -5.10 -2.32 -24.83
CA MET A 320 -6.54 -2.44 -24.59
C MET A 320 -6.73 -3.06 -23.22
N HIS A 321 -7.00 -2.23 -22.22
CA HIS A 321 -7.16 -2.66 -20.83
C HIS A 321 -8.28 -3.69 -20.70
N ASP A 322 -7.95 -4.84 -20.12
CA ASP A 322 -8.89 -5.89 -19.71
C ASP A 322 -8.65 -6.19 -18.22
N THR A 323 -9.18 -5.31 -17.38
CA THR A 323 -8.87 -5.29 -15.93
C THR A 323 -9.30 -6.53 -15.15
N PRO A 324 -10.36 -7.30 -15.55
CA PRO A 324 -10.67 -8.59 -14.92
C PRO A 324 -9.72 -9.73 -15.27
N HIS A 325 -8.97 -9.65 -16.37
CA HIS A 325 -8.29 -10.77 -17.01
C HIS A 325 -6.89 -11.06 -16.45
N PHE A 326 -6.62 -12.36 -16.19
CA PHE A 326 -5.30 -12.89 -15.82
C PHE A 326 -4.98 -14.12 -16.66
N GLU A 327 -3.74 -14.21 -17.15
CA GLU A 327 -3.31 -15.35 -17.95
C GLU A 327 -1.91 -15.85 -17.59
N LEU A 328 -1.69 -17.16 -17.76
CA LEU A 328 -0.40 -17.82 -17.63
C LEU A 328 0.47 -17.55 -18.86
N LYS A 329 1.72 -17.16 -18.65
CA LYS A 329 2.74 -16.94 -19.71
C LYS A 329 3.75 -18.08 -19.79
#